data_4600b8f44eddda9e96b7e6e02d7c3b75
#
_entry.id   4600b8f44eddda9e96b7e6e02d7c3b75
#
_cell.length_a   1.000
_cell.length_b   1.000
_cell.length_c   1.000
_cell.angle_alpha   90.00
_cell.angle_beta   90.00
_cell.angle_gamma   90.00
#
_symmetry.space_group_name_H-M   'P 1'
#
loop_
_entity.id
_entity.type
_entity.pdbx_description
1 polymer ?
#
loop_
_entity_poly.entity_id
_entity_poly.type
_entity_poly.pdbx_seq_one_letter_code
_entity_poly.pdbx_strand_id
1 'polypeptide(L)'
;MLGSPLFAALKVGWAQADLTPKEPVIIAGQFHARVSEGVIDPITTTVLALENEGDHVVLVSCDVVSIPDALRDAVRGKLLSAVGLDPKKVILHATHSHTAPLYDAARIVPGMEFRTMETGALIAFTSDLIAQAVVRAWEGRAPGGIAYGMSQAVVGRNRRSVDRSGKSTMYGDVARPDFSHIEGFEDHDVNFLATYDPQGALTGLVVNVACPAQADESLFSLTADYWHDVRVELRRRHGEKLFVAAQCSTAGDIAPHFVRNSSYDHKASQRMLTLKKRSVRAEIAHRIANAADEVLPAIKGTVERSPKLLHRVETLALPMNKLTEADIADARKEAGLWRGRYETEKKKIDAQPEATRTGRWYVAITGAYGRMRWNERVLERFDAQKNGPQTQTIEFHVLRIGDVAVATNPFEYYLDYGIQIKSRSPAPQTFLIQLAGAGTYVPSPRSTLGGGYGSLPASNPIGSEGGGVLRDRTVELIREYWK
;
A
#
# COMPACT_ATOMS: atom_id res chain seq x y z
N MET A 1 29.48 -2.88 44.01
CA MET A 1 29.12 -3.14 42.62
C MET A 1 27.64 -2.82 42.49
N LEU A 2 27.29 -1.66 41.99
CA LEU A 2 25.91 -1.31 41.67
C LEU A 2 25.60 -2.05 40.36
N GLY A 3 24.73 -3.07 40.42
CA GLY A 3 24.25 -3.74 39.22
C GLY A 3 23.57 -2.74 38.30
N SER A 4 24.09 -2.57 37.10
CA SER A 4 23.39 -1.82 36.05
C SER A 4 21.98 -2.41 35.93
N PRO A 5 20.92 -1.58 35.82
CA PRO A 5 19.60 -2.10 35.56
C PRO A 5 19.66 -2.97 34.30
N LEU A 6 19.28 -4.23 34.42
CA LEU A 6 19.08 -5.12 33.28
C LEU A 6 17.88 -4.57 32.50
N PHE A 7 18.13 -3.67 31.55
CA PHE A 7 17.12 -3.34 30.56
C PHE A 7 16.74 -4.61 29.82
N ALA A 8 15.44 -4.84 29.66
CA ALA A 8 14.97 -5.98 28.91
C ALA A 8 15.52 -5.91 27.48
N ALA A 9 16.12 -7.00 27.01
CA ALA A 9 16.63 -7.06 25.64
C ALA A 9 15.48 -7.11 24.64
N LEU A 10 15.59 -6.34 23.56
CA LEU A 10 14.66 -6.43 22.44
C LEU A 10 14.57 -7.88 21.96
N LYS A 11 13.35 -8.40 21.84
CA LYS A 11 13.08 -9.67 21.17
C LYS A 11 12.61 -9.41 19.76
N VAL A 12 13.20 -10.10 18.79
CA VAL A 12 12.94 -10.00 17.36
C VAL A 12 12.50 -11.35 16.84
N GLY A 13 11.39 -11.40 16.12
CA GLY A 13 10.92 -12.61 15.45
C GLY A 13 10.51 -12.33 14.01
N TRP A 14 10.86 -13.24 13.12
CA TRP A 14 10.52 -13.17 11.71
C TRP A 14 9.81 -14.43 11.24
N ALA A 15 8.87 -14.25 10.33
CA ALA A 15 8.29 -15.35 9.56
C ALA A 15 7.85 -14.88 8.19
N GLN A 16 7.65 -15.82 7.28
CA GLN A 16 7.11 -15.59 5.95
C GLN A 16 6.13 -16.71 5.60
N ALA A 17 5.11 -16.38 4.78
CA ALA A 17 4.20 -17.36 4.18
C ALA A 17 3.92 -17.01 2.72
N ASP A 18 3.69 -18.04 1.91
CA ASP A 18 3.20 -17.93 0.55
C ASP A 18 1.67 -17.82 0.60
N LEU A 19 1.13 -16.73 0.06
CA LEU A 19 -0.30 -16.43 -0.02
C LEU A 19 -0.88 -16.74 -1.41
N THR A 20 -0.09 -17.32 -2.32
CA THR A 20 -0.50 -17.56 -3.71
C THR A 20 -1.64 -18.57 -3.74
N PRO A 21 -2.84 -18.21 -4.23
CA PRO A 21 -3.94 -19.16 -4.39
C PRO A 21 -3.60 -20.23 -5.40
N LYS A 22 -4.07 -21.46 -5.15
CA LYS A 22 -3.90 -22.60 -6.05
C LYS A 22 -4.94 -22.63 -7.17
N GLU A 23 -6.08 -21.98 -6.96
CA GLU A 23 -7.16 -21.83 -7.92
C GLU A 23 -7.14 -20.44 -8.54
N PRO A 24 -7.71 -20.24 -9.74
CA PRO A 24 -7.88 -18.93 -10.31
C PRO A 24 -8.63 -17.98 -9.35
N VAL A 25 -8.27 -16.72 -9.37
CA VAL A 25 -8.90 -15.65 -8.57
C VAL A 25 -9.16 -14.43 -9.44
N ILE A 26 -10.05 -13.56 -9.00
CA ILE A 26 -10.16 -12.20 -9.56
C ILE A 26 -8.98 -11.39 -9.06
N ILE A 27 -8.26 -10.75 -9.98
CA ILE A 27 -7.13 -9.87 -9.68
C ILE A 27 -7.66 -8.45 -9.41
N ALA A 28 -7.12 -7.81 -8.37
CA ALA A 28 -7.44 -6.45 -7.94
C ALA A 28 -6.73 -5.36 -8.80
N GLY A 29 -6.98 -4.09 -8.47
CA GLY A 29 -6.23 -2.93 -8.95
C GLY A 29 -6.78 -2.24 -10.21
N GLN A 30 -7.70 -2.85 -10.95
CA GLN A 30 -8.32 -2.26 -12.14
C GLN A 30 -9.83 -2.12 -11.99
N PHE A 31 -10.46 -1.26 -12.83
CA PHE A 31 -11.93 -1.15 -12.87
C PHE A 31 -12.59 -2.39 -13.46
N HIS A 32 -11.93 -3.05 -14.42
CA HIS A 32 -12.41 -4.29 -15.01
C HIS A 32 -11.93 -5.51 -14.23
N ALA A 33 -12.71 -6.55 -14.24
CA ALA A 33 -12.29 -7.83 -13.68
C ALA A 33 -11.12 -8.43 -14.52
N ARG A 34 -10.23 -9.10 -13.84
CA ARG A 34 -9.16 -9.92 -14.43
C ARG A 34 -9.15 -11.27 -13.71
N VAL A 35 -9.49 -12.32 -14.40
CA VAL A 35 -9.30 -13.69 -13.89
C VAL A 35 -7.84 -14.05 -14.04
N SER A 36 -7.21 -14.56 -12.98
CA SER A 36 -5.80 -14.95 -13.04
C SER A 36 -5.58 -16.12 -13.99
N GLU A 37 -4.62 -15.97 -14.91
CA GLU A 37 -4.26 -16.95 -15.94
C GLU A 37 -2.99 -17.74 -15.57
N GLY A 38 -2.33 -17.38 -14.47
CA GLY A 38 -1.12 -18.02 -13.97
C GLY A 38 -0.45 -17.22 -12.87
N VAL A 39 0.74 -17.66 -12.49
CA VAL A 39 1.59 -17.05 -11.46
C VAL A 39 2.96 -16.82 -12.07
N ILE A 40 3.44 -15.58 -12.01
CA ILE A 40 4.81 -15.22 -12.43
C ILE A 40 5.79 -15.43 -11.28
N ASP A 41 5.40 -14.94 -10.10
CA ASP A 41 6.14 -15.11 -8.84
C ASP A 41 5.17 -15.12 -7.64
N PRO A 42 5.59 -15.69 -6.50
CA PRO A 42 4.73 -15.86 -5.33
C PRO A 42 4.23 -14.53 -4.76
N ILE A 43 2.96 -14.50 -4.37
CA ILE A 43 2.37 -13.50 -3.49
C ILE A 43 2.73 -13.89 -2.04
N THR A 44 3.39 -13.00 -1.30
CA THR A 44 3.88 -13.37 0.04
C THR A 44 3.39 -12.43 1.13
N THR A 45 3.41 -12.93 2.37
CA THR A 45 3.42 -12.11 3.57
C THR A 45 4.74 -12.27 4.31
N THR A 46 5.29 -11.15 4.81
CA THR A 46 6.48 -11.16 5.67
C THR A 46 6.15 -10.46 6.97
N VAL A 47 6.42 -11.13 8.09
CA VAL A 47 6.05 -10.71 9.43
C VAL A 47 7.29 -10.40 10.25
N LEU A 48 7.30 -9.23 10.90
CA LEU A 48 8.27 -8.83 11.92
C LEU A 48 7.55 -8.61 13.24
N ALA A 49 7.92 -9.37 14.26
CA ALA A 49 7.48 -9.18 15.64
C ALA A 49 8.61 -8.57 16.47
N LEU A 50 8.30 -7.46 17.17
CA LEU A 50 9.20 -6.79 18.10
C LEU A 50 8.52 -6.69 19.47
N GLU A 51 9.26 -6.98 20.53
CA GLU A 51 8.82 -6.87 21.92
C GLU A 51 9.95 -6.30 22.78
N ASN A 52 9.66 -5.28 23.56
CA ASN A 52 10.57 -4.73 24.58
C ASN A 52 9.79 -3.99 25.69
N GLU A 53 10.24 -4.12 26.93
CA GLU A 53 9.74 -3.38 28.12
C GLU A 53 8.20 -3.44 28.31
N GLY A 54 7.58 -4.56 27.95
CA GLY A 54 6.13 -4.78 28.12
C GLY A 54 5.26 -4.21 26.98
N ASP A 55 5.87 -3.63 25.96
CA ASP A 55 5.17 -3.24 24.73
C ASP A 55 5.64 -4.05 23.52
N HIS A 56 4.80 -4.11 22.48
CA HIS A 56 5.10 -4.89 21.28
C HIS A 56 4.42 -4.34 20.03
N VAL A 57 4.92 -4.77 18.88
CA VAL A 57 4.32 -4.59 17.59
C VAL A 57 4.56 -5.80 16.70
N VAL A 58 3.58 -6.14 15.88
CA VAL A 58 3.76 -7.09 14.78
C VAL A 58 3.42 -6.38 13.47
N LEU A 59 4.44 -6.17 12.64
CA LEU A 59 4.30 -5.62 11.29
C LEU A 59 4.11 -6.78 10.31
N VAL A 60 3.02 -6.73 9.54
CA VAL A 60 2.63 -7.77 8.58
C VAL A 60 2.55 -7.16 7.19
N SER A 61 3.61 -7.30 6.43
CA SER A 61 3.69 -6.87 5.04
C SER A 61 3.04 -7.89 4.13
N CYS A 62 2.03 -7.49 3.35
CA CYS A 62 1.28 -8.36 2.45
C CYS A 62 1.38 -7.86 1.00
N ASP A 63 1.70 -8.75 0.07
CA ASP A 63 1.71 -8.43 -1.37
C ASP A 63 0.28 -8.45 -1.94
N VAL A 64 -0.54 -7.52 -1.47
CA VAL A 64 -1.93 -7.33 -1.87
C VAL A 64 -2.20 -5.86 -2.21
N VAL A 65 -3.34 -5.54 -2.80
CA VAL A 65 -3.66 -4.15 -3.19
C VAL A 65 -4.06 -3.29 -1.99
N SER A 66 -4.78 -3.86 -1.02
CA SER A 66 -5.25 -3.19 0.21
C SER A 66 -5.58 -4.25 1.26
N ILE A 67 -5.80 -3.82 2.50
CA ILE A 67 -6.22 -4.69 3.61
C ILE A 67 -7.70 -4.41 3.93
N PRO A 68 -8.67 -5.16 3.36
CA PRO A 68 -10.06 -5.01 3.74
C PRO A 68 -10.29 -5.37 5.20
N ASP A 69 -11.27 -4.72 5.84
CA ASP A 69 -11.62 -4.99 7.23
C ASP A 69 -11.93 -6.47 7.49
N ALA A 70 -12.64 -7.13 6.56
CA ALA A 70 -12.95 -8.56 6.67
C ALA A 70 -11.68 -9.44 6.76
N LEU A 71 -10.63 -9.13 6.00
CA LEU A 71 -9.36 -9.85 6.07
C LEU A 71 -8.62 -9.54 7.39
N ARG A 72 -8.53 -8.27 7.78
CA ARG A 72 -7.90 -7.84 9.03
C ARG A 72 -8.57 -8.52 10.24
N ASP A 73 -9.90 -8.46 10.30
CA ASP A 73 -10.67 -8.97 11.42
C ASP A 73 -10.62 -10.51 11.49
N ALA A 74 -10.61 -11.19 10.33
CA ALA A 74 -10.41 -12.64 10.28
C ALA A 74 -9.02 -13.05 10.82
N VAL A 75 -7.96 -12.32 10.46
CA VAL A 75 -6.61 -12.56 11.02
C VAL A 75 -6.59 -12.32 12.52
N ARG A 76 -7.07 -11.15 12.97
CA ARG A 76 -7.10 -10.79 14.41
C ARG A 76 -7.92 -11.77 15.24
N GLY A 77 -9.06 -12.24 14.71
CA GLY A 77 -9.90 -13.26 15.37
C GLY A 77 -9.16 -14.57 15.60
N LYS A 78 -8.29 -14.99 14.69
CA LYS A 78 -7.48 -16.22 14.82
C LYS A 78 -6.31 -16.06 15.80
N LEU A 79 -5.93 -14.83 16.17
CA LEU A 79 -4.83 -14.53 17.09
C LEU A 79 -5.26 -14.38 18.56
N LEU A 80 -6.56 -14.45 18.86
CA LEU A 80 -7.08 -14.27 20.23
C LEU A 80 -6.53 -15.28 21.25
N SER A 81 -6.08 -16.45 20.79
CA SER A 81 -5.47 -17.49 21.64
C SER A 81 -3.94 -17.38 21.76
N ALA A 82 -3.30 -16.45 21.04
CA ALA A 82 -1.85 -16.28 21.09
C ALA A 82 -1.44 -15.60 22.41
N VAL A 83 -0.72 -16.33 23.27
CA VAL A 83 -0.36 -15.86 24.61
C VAL A 83 0.54 -14.62 24.56
N GLY A 84 0.12 -13.58 25.26
CA GLY A 84 0.87 -12.31 25.37
C GLY A 84 0.88 -11.42 24.12
N LEU A 85 0.13 -11.79 23.08
CA LEU A 85 -0.06 -10.98 21.88
C LEU A 85 -1.39 -10.23 21.94
N ASP A 86 -1.35 -8.89 21.85
CA ASP A 86 -2.56 -8.10 21.61
C ASP A 86 -2.84 -8.05 20.09
N PRO A 87 -3.93 -8.67 19.59
CA PRO A 87 -4.26 -8.65 18.16
C PRO A 87 -4.46 -7.25 17.58
N LYS A 88 -4.80 -6.24 18.39
CA LYS A 88 -4.88 -4.85 17.95
C LYS A 88 -3.51 -4.26 17.60
N LYS A 89 -2.43 -4.79 18.17
CA LYS A 89 -1.04 -4.39 17.88
C LYS A 89 -0.43 -5.16 16.69
N VAL A 90 -1.24 -5.94 15.98
CA VAL A 90 -0.88 -6.57 14.70
C VAL A 90 -1.33 -5.66 13.57
N ILE A 91 -0.36 -5.09 12.85
CA ILE A 91 -0.55 -4.12 11.79
C ILE A 91 -0.38 -4.82 10.44
N LEU A 92 -1.49 -5.11 9.77
CA LEU A 92 -1.47 -5.57 8.38
C LEU A 92 -1.38 -4.37 7.46
N HIS A 93 -0.48 -4.41 6.49
CA HIS A 93 -0.36 -3.37 5.48
C HIS A 93 -0.03 -3.97 4.11
N ALA A 94 -0.48 -3.29 3.05
CA ALA A 94 -0.34 -3.74 1.68
C ALA A 94 0.86 -3.09 0.97
N THR A 95 1.50 -3.83 0.06
CA THR A 95 2.48 -3.29 -0.89
C THR A 95 1.83 -2.59 -2.08
N HIS A 96 0.50 -2.66 -2.19
CA HIS A 96 -0.33 -2.17 -3.28
C HIS A 96 -0.11 -2.90 -4.61
N SER A 97 0.11 -4.22 -4.56
CA SER A 97 0.27 -5.01 -5.78
C SER A 97 -1.05 -5.09 -6.55
N HIS A 98 -1.07 -4.50 -7.76
CA HIS A 98 -2.20 -4.53 -8.67
C HIS A 98 -2.34 -5.87 -9.42
N THR A 99 -1.49 -6.83 -9.12
CA THR A 99 -1.49 -8.20 -9.67
C THR A 99 -1.72 -9.25 -8.58
N ALA A 100 -2.37 -8.85 -7.49
CA ALA A 100 -2.74 -9.69 -6.35
C ALA A 100 -4.25 -9.97 -6.32
N PRO A 101 -4.71 -10.96 -5.53
CA PRO A 101 -6.13 -11.31 -5.42
C PRO A 101 -7.02 -10.16 -4.93
N LEU A 102 -8.27 -10.14 -5.40
CA LEU A 102 -9.32 -9.22 -4.96
C LEU A 102 -10.11 -9.82 -3.79
N TYR A 103 -10.13 -9.14 -2.66
CA TYR A 103 -10.85 -9.54 -1.43
C TYR A 103 -12.19 -8.80 -1.25
N ASP A 104 -12.78 -8.26 -2.31
CA ASP A 104 -14.02 -7.49 -2.26
C ASP A 104 -15.04 -8.01 -3.28
N ALA A 105 -16.01 -8.78 -2.80
CA ALA A 105 -17.08 -9.33 -3.62
C ALA A 105 -17.99 -8.26 -4.26
N ALA A 106 -18.10 -7.07 -3.66
CA ALA A 106 -18.96 -5.98 -4.16
C ALA A 106 -18.47 -5.37 -5.49
N ARG A 107 -17.25 -5.71 -5.92
CA ARG A 107 -16.72 -5.31 -7.23
C ARG A 107 -17.08 -6.25 -8.37
N ILE A 108 -17.71 -7.39 -8.09
CA ILE A 108 -18.14 -8.35 -9.09
C ILE A 108 -19.52 -7.94 -9.64
N VAL A 109 -19.70 -8.05 -10.96
CA VAL A 109 -21.00 -7.75 -11.60
C VAL A 109 -22.04 -8.76 -11.13
N PRO A 110 -23.19 -8.30 -10.57
CA PRO A 110 -24.24 -9.22 -10.11
C PRO A 110 -24.71 -10.16 -11.22
N GLY A 111 -24.83 -11.44 -10.90
CA GLY A 111 -25.25 -12.49 -11.84
C GLY A 111 -24.20 -12.91 -12.86
N MET A 112 -22.94 -12.43 -12.73
CA MET A 112 -21.83 -12.89 -13.53
C MET A 112 -20.97 -13.86 -12.71
N GLU A 113 -20.91 -15.09 -13.17
CA GLU A 113 -20.12 -16.13 -12.52
C GLU A 113 -18.74 -16.27 -13.20
N PHE A 114 -17.71 -16.36 -12.37
CA PHE A 114 -16.36 -16.68 -12.78
C PHE A 114 -15.95 -18.01 -12.16
N ARG A 115 -15.22 -18.83 -12.91
CA ARG A 115 -14.61 -20.06 -12.36
C ARG A 115 -13.36 -19.67 -11.56
N THR A 116 -13.60 -19.10 -10.39
CA THR A 116 -12.56 -18.59 -9.48
C THR A 116 -12.88 -18.98 -8.05
N MET A 117 -11.87 -18.95 -7.18
CA MET A 117 -12.07 -19.09 -5.74
C MET A 117 -13.06 -18.03 -5.25
N GLU A 118 -14.03 -18.43 -4.46
CA GLU A 118 -15.00 -17.57 -3.78
C GLU A 118 -14.30 -16.61 -2.83
N THR A 119 -14.79 -15.35 -2.75
CA THR A 119 -14.18 -14.31 -1.89
C THR A 119 -14.09 -14.72 -0.42
N GLY A 120 -15.13 -15.37 0.12
CA GLY A 120 -15.10 -15.86 1.51
C GLY A 120 -14.06 -16.95 1.74
N ALA A 121 -13.95 -17.90 0.81
CA ALA A 121 -12.92 -18.94 0.84
C ALA A 121 -11.50 -18.36 0.71
N LEU A 122 -11.33 -17.36 -0.14
CA LEU A 122 -10.06 -16.64 -0.33
C LEU A 122 -9.65 -15.90 0.96
N ILE A 123 -10.58 -15.20 1.63
CA ILE A 123 -10.33 -14.55 2.92
C ILE A 123 -9.94 -15.57 3.98
N ALA A 124 -10.66 -16.70 4.06
CA ALA A 124 -10.36 -17.77 5.02
C ALA A 124 -8.95 -18.34 4.78
N PHE A 125 -8.63 -18.71 3.53
CA PHE A 125 -7.32 -19.22 3.12
C PHE A 125 -6.19 -18.24 3.47
N THR A 126 -6.33 -16.97 3.08
CA THR A 126 -5.29 -15.95 3.28
C THR A 126 -5.13 -15.62 4.76
N SER A 127 -6.24 -15.47 5.51
CA SER A 127 -6.17 -15.17 6.94
C SER A 127 -5.56 -16.29 7.77
N ASP A 128 -5.76 -17.57 7.39
CA ASP A 128 -5.10 -18.71 8.04
C ASP A 128 -3.58 -18.65 7.89
N LEU A 129 -3.10 -18.42 6.68
CA LEU A 129 -1.67 -18.34 6.39
C LEU A 129 -1.00 -17.15 7.09
N ILE A 130 -1.64 -15.98 7.08
CA ILE A 130 -1.15 -14.79 7.77
C ILE A 130 -1.12 -15.03 9.28
N ALA A 131 -2.20 -15.53 9.88
CA ALA A 131 -2.25 -15.79 11.32
C ALA A 131 -1.18 -16.79 11.76
N GLN A 132 -0.99 -17.88 11.02
CA GLN A 132 0.09 -18.84 11.27
C GLN A 132 1.48 -18.19 11.16
N ALA A 133 1.71 -17.31 10.19
CA ALA A 133 2.98 -16.59 10.07
C ALA A 133 3.19 -15.63 11.27
N VAL A 134 2.13 -14.94 11.71
CA VAL A 134 2.18 -14.07 12.90
C VAL A 134 2.54 -14.89 14.15
N VAL A 135 1.89 -16.03 14.37
CA VAL A 135 2.17 -16.91 15.51
C VAL A 135 3.61 -17.39 15.47
N ARG A 136 4.10 -17.86 14.30
CA ARG A 136 5.52 -18.29 14.17
C ARG A 136 6.50 -17.16 14.47
N ALA A 137 6.26 -15.95 13.98
CA ALA A 137 7.12 -14.79 14.28
C ALA A 137 7.06 -14.44 15.76
N TRP A 138 5.87 -14.47 16.35
CA TRP A 138 5.63 -14.15 17.76
C TRP A 138 6.28 -15.14 18.70
N GLU A 139 6.09 -16.43 18.50
CA GLU A 139 6.66 -17.48 19.33
C GLU A 139 8.18 -17.65 19.12
N GLY A 140 8.66 -17.44 17.90
CA GLY A 140 10.07 -17.52 17.52
C GLY A 140 10.92 -16.30 17.90
N ARG A 141 10.37 -15.32 18.67
CA ARG A 141 11.15 -14.15 19.10
C ARG A 141 12.33 -14.55 19.95
N ALA A 142 13.50 -14.03 19.60
CA ALA A 142 14.74 -14.22 20.33
C ALA A 142 15.43 -12.87 20.58
N PRO A 143 16.35 -12.79 21.55
CA PRO A 143 17.14 -11.58 21.76
C PRO A 143 17.79 -11.12 20.45
N GLY A 144 17.70 -9.81 20.17
CA GLY A 144 18.22 -9.22 18.96
C GLY A 144 18.56 -7.74 19.13
N GLY A 145 18.71 -7.04 18.03
CA GLY A 145 18.91 -5.60 18.03
C GLY A 145 18.43 -5.00 16.72
N ILE A 146 18.29 -3.70 16.70
CA ILE A 146 17.92 -2.92 15.52
C ILE A 146 18.97 -1.88 15.19
N ALA A 147 19.08 -1.55 13.91
CA ALA A 147 19.72 -0.34 13.42
C ALA A 147 18.89 0.23 12.27
N TYR A 148 18.97 1.51 12.04
CA TYR A 148 18.20 2.18 11.01
C TYR A 148 19.07 3.17 10.22
N GLY A 149 18.64 3.45 9.01
CA GLY A 149 19.29 4.42 8.15
C GLY A 149 18.51 4.60 6.85
N MET A 150 18.92 5.55 6.05
CA MET A 150 18.31 5.84 4.76
C MET A 150 19.35 6.18 3.72
N SER A 151 19.02 5.88 2.48
CA SER A 151 19.68 6.38 1.29
C SER A 151 18.62 6.76 0.25
N GLN A 152 19.02 7.14 -0.95
CA GLN A 152 18.11 7.58 -1.98
C GLN A 152 18.12 6.66 -3.20
N ALA A 153 16.94 6.41 -3.76
CA ALA A 153 16.76 5.74 -5.02
C ALA A 153 15.50 6.24 -5.74
N VAL A 154 15.61 6.51 -7.01
CA VAL A 154 14.45 6.88 -7.83
C VAL A 154 13.63 5.62 -8.09
N VAL A 155 12.57 5.41 -7.29
CA VAL A 155 11.63 4.29 -7.40
C VAL A 155 10.27 4.80 -7.88
N GLY A 156 9.67 5.72 -7.15
CA GLY A 156 8.40 6.36 -7.47
C GLY A 156 8.56 7.73 -8.13
N ARG A 157 7.56 8.10 -8.94
CA ARG A 157 7.45 9.41 -9.56
C ARG A 157 6.03 9.94 -9.41
N ASN A 158 5.87 11.26 -9.28
CA ASN A 158 4.55 11.85 -9.26
C ASN A 158 3.88 11.67 -10.64
N ARG A 159 2.68 11.08 -10.65
CA ARG A 159 1.96 10.67 -11.86
C ARG A 159 0.89 11.66 -12.33
N ARG A 160 0.84 12.85 -11.72
CA ARG A 160 -0.15 13.89 -12.02
C ARG A 160 0.46 15.01 -12.79
N SER A 161 0.00 15.23 -14.04
CA SER A 161 0.39 16.36 -14.89
C SER A 161 -0.66 17.47 -14.83
N VAL A 162 -0.21 18.72 -14.83
CA VAL A 162 -1.07 19.91 -14.78
C VAL A 162 -0.96 20.65 -16.10
N ASP A 163 -2.10 21.05 -16.67
CA ASP A 163 -2.16 21.88 -17.85
C ASP A 163 -2.14 23.38 -17.51
N ARG A 164 -2.08 24.25 -18.54
CA ARG A 164 -2.06 25.72 -18.38
C ARG A 164 -3.35 26.30 -17.76
N SER A 165 -4.44 25.55 -17.72
CA SER A 165 -5.68 25.94 -17.03
C SER A 165 -5.67 25.57 -15.54
N GLY A 166 -4.66 24.84 -15.07
CA GLY A 166 -4.56 24.34 -13.71
C GLY A 166 -5.25 22.98 -13.50
N LYS A 167 -5.78 22.36 -14.56
CA LYS A 167 -6.43 21.06 -14.47
C LYS A 167 -5.40 19.93 -14.39
N SER A 168 -5.57 19.03 -13.43
CA SER A 168 -4.71 17.88 -13.24
C SER A 168 -5.26 16.63 -13.93
N THR A 169 -4.35 15.84 -14.48
CA THR A 169 -4.66 14.54 -15.10
C THR A 169 -3.68 13.49 -14.61
N MET A 170 -4.21 12.43 -13.97
CA MET A 170 -3.38 11.30 -13.58
C MET A 170 -2.94 10.54 -14.85
N TYR A 171 -1.63 10.28 -14.96
CA TYR A 171 -1.00 9.74 -16.17
C TYR A 171 -1.25 10.58 -17.44
N GLY A 172 -1.38 11.91 -17.28
CA GLY A 172 -1.56 12.82 -18.42
C GLY A 172 -0.33 12.87 -19.32
N ASP A 173 -0.55 13.10 -20.62
CA ASP A 173 0.52 13.25 -21.60
C ASP A 173 1.25 14.58 -21.39
N VAL A 174 2.54 14.52 -21.08
CA VAL A 174 3.40 15.71 -20.88
C VAL A 174 3.97 16.28 -22.18
N ALA A 175 3.75 15.62 -23.32
CA ALA A 175 4.11 16.17 -24.63
C ALA A 175 3.06 17.11 -25.22
N ARG A 176 1.90 17.26 -24.59
CA ARG A 176 0.85 18.17 -25.03
C ARG A 176 1.30 19.62 -24.99
N PRO A 177 0.88 20.45 -25.95
CA PRO A 177 1.27 21.88 -26.00
C PRO A 177 0.78 22.70 -24.79
N ASP A 178 -0.28 22.24 -24.10
CA ASP A 178 -0.85 22.87 -22.91
C ASP A 178 -0.30 22.30 -21.58
N PHE A 179 0.63 21.34 -21.61
CA PHE A 179 1.32 20.87 -20.41
C PHE A 179 2.04 22.03 -19.71
N SER A 180 1.87 22.15 -18.41
CA SER A 180 2.50 23.18 -17.57
C SER A 180 3.58 22.58 -16.68
N HIS A 181 3.21 21.66 -15.80
CA HIS A 181 4.16 21.08 -14.81
C HIS A 181 3.63 19.75 -14.24
N ILE A 182 4.48 19.06 -13.48
CA ILE A 182 4.10 17.93 -12.62
C ILE A 182 3.56 18.50 -11.32
N GLU A 183 2.41 17.98 -10.85
CA GLU A 183 1.62 18.59 -9.77
C GLU A 183 2.34 18.62 -8.43
N GLY A 184 3.03 17.56 -8.05
CA GLY A 184 3.50 17.34 -6.70
C GLY A 184 4.97 16.97 -6.60
N PHE A 185 5.37 16.68 -5.37
CA PHE A 185 6.71 16.23 -5.02
C PHE A 185 6.93 14.77 -5.40
N GLU A 186 8.20 14.36 -5.32
CA GLU A 186 8.65 12.97 -5.31
C GLU A 186 9.46 12.74 -4.04
N ASP A 187 9.33 11.56 -3.44
CA ASP A 187 10.13 11.13 -2.29
C ASP A 187 10.99 9.95 -2.71
N HIS A 188 12.28 10.19 -2.82
CA HIS A 188 13.26 9.20 -3.24
C HIS A 188 13.96 8.52 -2.07
N ASP A 189 13.55 8.78 -0.84
CA ASP A 189 14.11 8.13 0.33
C ASP A 189 13.76 6.64 0.33
N VAL A 190 14.79 5.82 0.51
CA VAL A 190 14.66 4.39 0.84
C VAL A 190 15.06 4.24 2.29
N ASN A 191 14.06 4.06 3.16
CA ASN A 191 14.27 3.91 4.59
C ASN A 191 14.46 2.45 4.94
N PHE A 192 15.46 2.14 5.77
CA PHE A 192 15.79 0.80 6.23
C PHE A 192 15.72 0.72 7.76
N LEU A 193 15.01 -0.31 8.26
CA LEU A 193 15.16 -0.80 9.63
C LEU A 193 15.73 -2.22 9.56
N ALA A 194 16.95 -2.36 9.99
CA ALA A 194 17.68 -3.64 9.99
C ALA A 194 17.57 -4.31 11.36
N THR A 195 17.45 -5.63 11.37
CA THR A 195 17.47 -6.43 12.59
C THR A 195 18.69 -7.35 12.61
N TYR A 196 19.26 -7.52 13.79
CA TYR A 196 20.48 -8.33 14.00
C TYR A 196 20.26 -9.32 15.13
N ASP A 197 20.87 -10.50 15.01
CA ASP A 197 20.94 -11.46 16.10
C ASP A 197 21.95 -11.04 17.18
N PRO A 198 22.09 -11.77 18.30
CA PRO A 198 23.06 -11.46 19.33
C PRO A 198 24.53 -11.49 18.84
N GLN A 199 24.82 -12.24 17.80
CA GLN A 199 26.17 -12.39 17.21
C GLN A 199 26.45 -11.26 16.19
N GLY A 200 25.47 -10.40 15.89
CA GLY A 200 25.62 -9.29 14.95
C GLY A 200 25.39 -9.68 13.48
N ALA A 201 24.82 -10.86 13.22
CA ALA A 201 24.40 -11.23 11.88
C ALA A 201 23.07 -10.56 11.52
N LEU A 202 22.95 -10.04 10.31
CA LEU A 202 21.76 -9.44 9.76
C LEU A 202 20.68 -10.52 9.59
N THR A 203 19.50 -10.33 10.22
CA THR A 203 18.40 -11.30 10.16
C THR A 203 17.25 -10.84 9.25
N GLY A 204 17.04 -9.54 9.14
CA GLY A 204 15.98 -9.01 8.29
C GLY A 204 16.07 -7.51 8.07
N LEU A 205 15.36 -7.07 7.04
CA LEU A 205 15.21 -5.66 6.64
C LEU A 205 13.73 -5.31 6.48
N VAL A 206 13.32 -4.23 7.10
CA VAL A 206 12.15 -3.48 6.64
C VAL A 206 12.62 -2.46 5.62
N VAL A 207 11.99 -2.42 4.46
CA VAL A 207 12.31 -1.49 3.37
C VAL A 207 11.08 -0.65 3.08
N ASN A 208 11.15 0.66 3.35
CA ASN A 208 10.04 1.58 3.20
C ASN A 208 10.35 2.59 2.08
N VAL A 209 9.49 2.63 1.06
CA VAL A 209 9.61 3.51 -0.11
C VAL A 209 8.26 4.14 -0.47
N ALA A 210 8.27 5.36 -0.95
CA ALA A 210 7.06 6.05 -1.44
C ALA A 210 6.74 5.63 -2.88
N CYS A 211 6.36 4.35 -3.05
CA CYS A 211 5.99 3.83 -4.37
C CYS A 211 5.11 2.58 -4.23
N PRO A 212 3.95 2.55 -4.90
CA PRO A 212 3.09 1.37 -4.97
C PRO A 212 3.69 0.30 -5.89
N ALA A 213 3.36 -0.97 -5.64
CA ALA A 213 3.75 -2.11 -6.47
C ALA A 213 2.87 -2.21 -7.73
N GLN A 214 3.16 -1.37 -8.72
CA GLN A 214 2.35 -1.18 -9.93
C GLN A 214 3.16 -1.22 -11.22
N ALA A 215 4.38 -1.77 -11.24
CA ALA A 215 5.19 -1.85 -12.46
C ALA A 215 4.53 -2.72 -13.53
N ASP A 216 3.84 -3.77 -13.12
CA ASP A 216 3.16 -4.76 -13.97
C ASP A 216 1.62 -4.74 -13.81
N GLU A 217 1.03 -3.59 -13.48
CA GLU A 217 -0.36 -3.42 -13.04
C GLU A 217 -1.46 -3.92 -14.01
N SER A 218 -1.13 -4.19 -15.26
CA SER A 218 -2.10 -4.60 -16.31
C SER A 218 -2.12 -6.11 -16.60
N LEU A 219 -1.25 -6.89 -15.97
CA LEU A 219 -1.14 -8.33 -16.23
C LEU A 219 -2.35 -9.11 -15.72
N PHE A 220 -2.60 -10.26 -16.34
CA PHE A 220 -3.61 -11.25 -15.92
C PHE A 220 -2.96 -12.44 -15.19
N SER A 221 -1.77 -12.28 -14.69
CA SER A 221 -1.05 -13.25 -13.85
C SER A 221 -0.74 -12.67 -12.49
N LEU A 222 -0.68 -13.52 -11.48
CA LEU A 222 -0.34 -13.13 -10.13
C LEU A 222 1.17 -12.87 -10.02
N THR A 223 1.53 -11.79 -9.34
CA THR A 223 2.93 -11.43 -9.01
C THR A 223 2.96 -10.44 -7.85
N ALA A 224 4.02 -10.51 -7.04
CA ALA A 224 4.32 -9.51 -6.02
C ALA A 224 4.93 -8.22 -6.61
N ASP A 225 4.89 -8.06 -7.94
CA ASP A 225 5.46 -6.94 -8.68
C ASP A 225 6.96 -6.77 -8.37
N TYR A 226 7.51 -5.56 -8.43
CA TYR A 226 8.93 -5.32 -8.19
C TYR A 226 9.42 -5.78 -6.80
N TRP A 227 8.55 -5.98 -5.81
CA TRP A 227 8.96 -6.46 -4.49
C TRP A 227 9.49 -7.89 -4.50
N HIS A 228 9.01 -8.74 -5.44
CA HIS A 228 9.65 -10.05 -5.64
C HIS A 228 11.13 -9.88 -6.02
N ASP A 229 11.41 -9.08 -7.04
CA ASP A 229 12.78 -8.83 -7.53
C ASP A 229 13.67 -8.17 -6.45
N VAL A 230 13.10 -7.25 -5.65
CA VAL A 230 13.82 -6.63 -4.50
C VAL A 230 14.25 -7.70 -3.49
N ARG A 231 13.34 -8.61 -3.11
CA ARG A 231 13.66 -9.70 -2.17
C ARG A 231 14.73 -10.63 -2.72
N VAL A 232 14.63 -10.99 -3.99
CA VAL A 232 15.63 -11.84 -4.67
C VAL A 232 16.99 -11.15 -4.67
N GLU A 233 17.06 -9.88 -5.07
CA GLU A 233 18.33 -9.15 -5.18
C GLU A 233 18.97 -8.87 -3.82
N LEU A 234 18.19 -8.49 -2.80
CA LEU A 234 18.69 -8.31 -1.44
C LEU A 234 19.20 -9.62 -0.83
N ARG A 235 18.51 -10.74 -1.02
CA ARG A 235 18.96 -12.06 -0.57
C ARG A 235 20.24 -12.50 -1.26
N ARG A 236 20.33 -12.26 -2.54
CA ARG A 236 21.57 -12.56 -3.31
C ARG A 236 22.79 -11.80 -2.77
N ARG A 237 22.62 -10.54 -2.30
CA ARG A 237 23.71 -9.69 -1.80
C ARG A 237 24.03 -9.91 -0.32
N HIS A 238 23.00 -10.11 0.51
CA HIS A 238 23.13 -10.07 1.97
C HIS A 238 22.81 -11.39 2.66
N GLY A 239 22.48 -12.44 1.91
CA GLY A 239 22.27 -13.80 2.42
C GLY A 239 20.88 -14.35 2.10
N GLU A 240 20.81 -15.60 1.65
CA GLU A 240 19.59 -16.26 1.17
C GLU A 240 18.47 -16.31 2.21
N LYS A 241 18.81 -16.35 3.50
CA LYS A 241 17.86 -16.42 4.63
C LYS A 241 17.32 -15.06 5.08
N LEU A 242 17.76 -13.96 4.44
CA LEU A 242 17.34 -12.61 4.83
C LEU A 242 15.84 -12.44 4.68
N PHE A 243 15.18 -12.04 5.77
CA PHE A 243 13.78 -11.57 5.70
C PHE A 243 13.73 -10.15 5.16
N VAL A 244 12.78 -9.88 4.27
CA VAL A 244 12.58 -8.55 3.68
C VAL A 244 11.10 -8.19 3.75
N ALA A 245 10.74 -7.29 4.66
CA ALA A 245 9.40 -6.72 4.80
C ALA A 245 9.29 -5.45 3.97
N ALA A 246 8.43 -5.48 2.97
CA ALA A 246 8.16 -4.37 2.06
C ALA A 246 7.14 -3.41 2.66
N GLN A 247 7.36 -2.10 2.58
CA GLN A 247 6.40 -1.08 3.01
C GLN A 247 6.19 -0.03 1.93
N CYS A 248 4.93 0.26 1.64
CA CYS A 248 4.56 1.41 0.83
C CYS A 248 4.36 2.62 1.75
N SER A 249 5.19 3.65 1.60
CA SER A 249 5.01 4.94 2.25
C SER A 249 3.88 5.72 1.58
N THR A 250 3.64 6.97 1.98
CA THR A 250 2.62 7.83 1.34
C THR A 250 2.90 7.99 -0.14
N ALA A 251 2.00 7.53 -0.99
CA ALA A 251 2.22 7.41 -2.44
C ALA A 251 0.93 7.46 -3.27
N GLY A 252 -0.16 8.08 -2.76
CA GLY A 252 -1.45 8.12 -3.47
C GLY A 252 -1.38 8.80 -4.85
N ASP A 253 -0.46 9.71 -5.04
CA ASP A 253 -0.19 10.42 -6.30
C ASP A 253 1.10 9.95 -7.01
N ILE A 254 1.70 8.85 -6.55
CA ILE A 254 2.97 8.31 -7.04
C ILE A 254 2.75 7.00 -7.80
N ALA A 255 3.63 6.70 -8.75
CA ALA A 255 3.69 5.41 -9.46
C ALA A 255 5.13 5.08 -9.85
N PRO A 256 5.46 3.80 -10.09
CA PRO A 256 6.76 3.39 -10.62
C PRO A 256 6.93 3.74 -12.10
N HIS A 257 5.84 4.12 -12.79
CA HIS A 257 5.84 4.46 -14.19
C HIS A 257 6.33 5.90 -14.45
N PHE A 258 7.01 6.08 -15.55
CA PHE A 258 7.25 7.43 -16.07
C PHE A 258 5.93 8.07 -16.48
N VAL A 259 5.81 9.38 -16.26
CA VAL A 259 4.68 10.15 -16.78
C VAL A 259 4.66 9.98 -18.29
N ARG A 260 3.54 9.49 -18.82
CA ARG A 260 3.41 8.83 -20.13
C ARG A 260 4.01 9.59 -21.33
N ASN A 261 4.61 8.79 -22.15
CA ASN A 261 4.69 8.67 -23.62
C ASN A 261 5.62 9.59 -24.40
N SER A 262 6.32 10.53 -23.84
CA SER A 262 7.29 11.30 -24.63
C SER A 262 8.19 12.22 -23.84
N SER A 263 8.13 12.16 -22.50
CA SER A 263 9.09 12.90 -21.70
C SER A 263 10.52 12.46 -22.06
N TYR A 264 11.45 13.39 -22.00
CA TYR A 264 12.88 13.11 -22.15
C TYR A 264 13.31 11.95 -21.25
N ASP A 265 12.88 11.97 -20.00
CA ASP A 265 13.20 10.95 -18.99
C ASP A 265 12.70 9.56 -19.39
N HIS A 266 11.49 9.45 -19.95
CA HIS A 266 10.96 8.17 -20.40
C HIS A 266 11.83 7.56 -21.50
N LYS A 267 12.16 8.33 -22.54
CA LYS A 267 12.99 7.88 -23.68
C LYS A 267 14.40 7.50 -23.23
N ALA A 268 15.02 8.32 -22.38
CA ALA A 268 16.35 8.06 -21.85
C ALA A 268 16.36 6.80 -20.96
N SER A 269 15.36 6.65 -20.10
CA SER A 269 15.24 5.50 -19.21
C SER A 269 14.99 4.21 -19.97
N GLN A 270 14.09 4.20 -20.96
CA GLN A 270 13.85 3.02 -21.82
C GLN A 270 15.13 2.61 -22.56
N ARG A 271 15.87 3.58 -23.11
CA ARG A 271 17.16 3.30 -23.72
C ARG A 271 18.13 2.64 -22.74
N MET A 272 18.20 3.15 -21.49
CA MET A 272 19.09 2.59 -20.47
C MET A 272 18.66 1.20 -20.03
N LEU A 273 17.36 0.92 -19.88
CA LEU A 273 16.84 -0.42 -19.57
C LEU A 273 17.24 -1.42 -20.67
N THR A 274 17.10 -1.02 -21.95
CA THR A 274 17.53 -1.84 -23.09
C THR A 274 19.02 -2.13 -23.05
N LEU A 275 19.87 -1.13 -22.83
CA LEU A 275 21.32 -1.30 -22.76
C LEU A 275 21.76 -2.18 -21.57
N LYS A 276 21.09 -2.04 -20.43
CA LYS A 276 21.32 -2.84 -19.22
C LYS A 276 20.70 -4.23 -19.29
N LYS A 277 19.86 -4.51 -20.30
CA LYS A 277 19.06 -5.74 -20.42
C LYS A 277 18.23 -6.01 -19.14
N ARG A 278 17.60 -4.97 -18.58
CA ARG A 278 16.79 -5.05 -17.36
C ARG A 278 15.34 -4.68 -17.65
N SER A 279 14.41 -5.36 -16.98
CA SER A 279 13.01 -4.91 -16.87
C SER A 279 12.93 -3.71 -15.92
N VAL A 280 11.77 -3.03 -15.89
CA VAL A 280 11.49 -1.96 -14.91
C VAL A 280 11.62 -2.49 -13.49
N ARG A 281 11.04 -3.66 -13.19
CA ARG A 281 11.11 -4.34 -11.89
C ARG A 281 12.55 -4.61 -11.46
N ALA A 282 13.34 -5.22 -12.33
CA ALA A 282 14.75 -5.52 -12.05
C ALA A 282 15.60 -4.26 -11.85
N GLU A 283 15.30 -3.16 -12.54
CA GLU A 283 15.99 -1.88 -12.33
C GLU A 283 15.62 -1.25 -10.99
N ILE A 284 14.34 -1.29 -10.58
CA ILE A 284 13.89 -0.85 -9.25
C ILE A 284 14.58 -1.66 -8.17
N ALA A 285 14.59 -2.99 -8.30
CA ALA A 285 15.24 -3.89 -7.35
C ALA A 285 16.74 -3.57 -7.19
N HIS A 286 17.43 -3.34 -8.30
CA HIS A 286 18.84 -2.97 -8.30
C HIS A 286 19.10 -1.64 -7.59
N ARG A 287 18.24 -0.62 -7.80
CA ARG A 287 18.37 0.68 -7.15
C ARG A 287 18.18 0.59 -5.64
N ILE A 288 17.14 -0.13 -5.18
CA ILE A 288 16.88 -0.35 -3.76
C ILE A 288 18.03 -1.14 -3.11
N ALA A 289 18.53 -2.17 -3.78
CA ALA A 289 19.64 -2.95 -3.27
C ALA A 289 20.96 -2.16 -3.20
N ASN A 290 21.21 -1.24 -4.14
CA ASN A 290 22.36 -0.34 -4.05
C ASN A 290 22.23 0.62 -2.85
N ALA A 291 21.02 1.13 -2.57
CA ALA A 291 20.77 1.93 -1.38
C ALA A 291 21.01 1.14 -0.08
N ALA A 292 20.65 -0.16 -0.07
CA ALA A 292 20.96 -1.05 1.07
C ALA A 292 22.48 -1.29 1.22
N ASP A 293 23.22 -1.50 0.12
CA ASP A 293 24.68 -1.66 0.14
C ASP A 293 25.40 -0.44 0.72
N GLU A 294 24.85 0.76 0.49
CA GLU A 294 25.38 2.00 1.06
C GLU A 294 25.08 2.13 2.57
N VAL A 295 23.84 1.82 2.97
CA VAL A 295 23.36 2.04 4.35
C VAL A 295 23.86 0.99 5.32
N LEU A 296 23.80 -0.31 4.96
CA LEU A 296 24.03 -1.40 5.91
C LEU A 296 25.40 -1.37 6.56
N PRO A 297 26.53 -1.10 5.85
CA PRO A 297 27.83 -0.98 6.48
C PRO A 297 27.90 0.20 7.47
N ALA A 298 27.25 1.31 7.16
CA ALA A 298 27.27 2.52 7.98
C ALA A 298 26.54 2.32 9.32
N ILE A 299 25.38 1.63 9.29
CA ILE A 299 24.54 1.43 10.49
C ILE A 299 24.95 0.23 11.34
N LYS A 300 25.81 -0.67 10.84
CA LYS A 300 26.18 -1.91 11.55
C LYS A 300 26.78 -1.66 12.94
N GLY A 301 27.49 -0.54 13.12
CA GLY A 301 28.07 -0.13 14.40
C GLY A 301 27.10 0.52 15.38
N THR A 302 25.86 0.80 14.96
CA THR A 302 24.85 1.53 15.75
C THR A 302 23.71 0.62 16.26
N VAL A 303 23.91 -0.69 16.28
CA VAL A 303 22.89 -1.65 16.69
C VAL A 303 22.47 -1.44 18.14
N GLU A 304 21.21 -1.05 18.34
CA GLU A 304 20.58 -0.86 19.64
C GLU A 304 19.89 -2.16 20.07
N ARG A 305 20.22 -2.65 21.26
CA ARG A 305 19.75 -3.93 21.78
C ARG A 305 18.60 -3.82 22.78
N SER A 306 18.35 -2.61 23.25
CA SER A 306 17.25 -2.31 24.18
C SER A 306 16.60 -0.97 23.81
N PRO A 307 16.10 -0.84 22.55
CA PRO A 307 15.43 0.38 22.10
C PRO A 307 14.15 0.59 22.88
N LYS A 308 13.83 1.87 23.17
CA LYS A 308 12.50 2.22 23.66
C LYS A 308 11.45 1.80 22.64
N LEU A 309 10.49 0.96 23.05
CA LEU A 309 9.37 0.51 22.21
C LEU A 309 8.07 1.01 22.81
N LEU A 310 7.35 1.84 22.05
CA LEU A 310 6.02 2.32 22.39
C LEU A 310 5.10 2.12 21.20
N HIS A 311 3.89 1.61 21.43
CA HIS A 311 2.91 1.38 20.40
C HIS A 311 1.52 1.83 20.86
N ARG A 312 0.99 2.84 20.19
CA ARG A 312 -0.38 3.33 20.40
C ARG A 312 -1.25 2.98 19.20
N VAL A 313 -2.38 2.35 19.50
CA VAL A 313 -3.49 2.16 18.56
C VAL A 313 -4.44 3.32 18.78
N GLU A 314 -4.72 4.10 17.76
CA GLU A 314 -5.54 5.30 17.83
C GLU A 314 -6.77 5.15 16.95
N THR A 315 -7.89 5.67 17.42
CA THR A 315 -9.14 5.78 16.65
C THR A 315 -9.45 7.25 16.43
N LEU A 316 -9.67 7.65 15.19
CA LEU A 316 -9.86 9.05 14.81
C LEU A 316 -11.08 9.20 13.89
N ALA A 317 -11.98 10.10 14.24
CA ALA A 317 -13.10 10.51 13.39
C ALA A 317 -12.62 11.62 12.43
N LEU A 318 -12.53 11.30 11.14
CA LEU A 318 -12.12 12.23 10.09
C LEU A 318 -13.34 12.87 9.43
N PRO A 319 -13.35 14.20 9.20
CA PRO A 319 -14.41 14.83 8.43
C PRO A 319 -14.48 14.24 7.01
N MET A 320 -15.68 13.92 6.60
CA MET A 320 -15.94 13.45 5.24
C MET A 320 -15.99 14.63 4.26
N ASN A 321 -15.66 14.33 3.00
CA ASN A 321 -15.75 15.27 1.91
C ASN A 321 -17.21 15.72 1.74
N LYS A 322 -17.48 17.03 1.90
CA LYS A 322 -18.81 17.61 1.69
C LYS A 322 -19.10 17.66 0.20
N LEU A 323 -20.11 16.92 -0.21
CA LEU A 323 -20.52 16.86 -1.61
C LEU A 323 -21.41 18.04 -1.96
N THR A 324 -21.20 18.64 -3.14
CA THR A 324 -21.98 19.75 -3.67
C THR A 324 -22.96 19.28 -4.75
N GLU A 325 -23.95 20.11 -5.10
CA GLU A 325 -24.85 19.83 -6.22
C GLU A 325 -24.09 19.69 -7.55
N ALA A 326 -22.97 20.40 -7.73
CA ALA A 326 -22.09 20.26 -8.88
C ALA A 326 -21.44 18.87 -8.94
N ASP A 327 -20.92 18.37 -7.81
CA ASP A 327 -20.36 17.02 -7.72
C ASP A 327 -21.40 15.94 -8.08
N ILE A 328 -22.65 16.18 -7.67
CA ILE A 328 -23.77 15.27 -7.95
C ILE A 328 -24.15 15.32 -9.44
N ALA A 329 -24.17 16.50 -10.04
CA ALA A 329 -24.46 16.65 -11.45
C ALA A 329 -23.41 15.94 -12.31
N ASP A 330 -22.13 16.10 -11.99
CA ASP A 330 -21.02 15.45 -12.67
C ASP A 330 -21.06 13.92 -12.48
N ALA A 331 -21.26 13.45 -11.24
CA ALA A 331 -21.36 12.03 -10.95
C ALA A 331 -22.54 11.37 -11.68
N ARG A 332 -23.70 12.05 -11.75
CA ARG A 332 -24.89 11.56 -12.47
C ARG A 332 -24.64 11.46 -13.96
N LYS A 333 -24.00 12.46 -14.55
CA LYS A 333 -23.62 12.49 -15.97
C LYS A 333 -22.68 11.32 -16.29
N GLU A 334 -21.61 11.15 -15.52
CA GLU A 334 -20.64 10.09 -15.73
C GLU A 334 -21.25 8.70 -15.49
N ALA A 335 -22.05 8.52 -14.43
CA ALA A 335 -22.77 7.28 -14.18
C ALA A 335 -23.70 6.92 -15.35
N GLY A 336 -24.42 7.90 -15.92
CA GLY A 336 -25.29 7.72 -17.09
C GLY A 336 -24.52 7.28 -18.33
N LEU A 337 -23.37 7.90 -18.61
CA LEU A 337 -22.48 7.52 -19.71
C LEU A 337 -22.01 6.05 -19.58
N TRP A 338 -21.54 5.68 -18.39
CA TRP A 338 -21.03 4.32 -18.15
C TRP A 338 -22.16 3.29 -18.06
N ARG A 339 -23.35 3.66 -17.63
CA ARG A 339 -24.57 2.82 -17.70
C ARG A 339 -24.92 2.47 -19.13
N GLY A 340 -24.94 3.42 -20.05
CA GLY A 340 -25.20 3.17 -21.47
C GLY A 340 -24.17 2.23 -22.09
N ARG A 341 -22.89 2.35 -21.70
CA ARG A 341 -21.84 1.40 -22.13
C ARG A 341 -22.05 0.01 -21.54
N TYR A 342 -22.37 -0.07 -20.25
CA TYR A 342 -22.67 -1.35 -19.59
C TYR A 342 -23.85 -2.08 -20.25
N GLU A 343 -24.95 -1.37 -20.51
CA GLU A 343 -26.13 -1.95 -21.17
C GLU A 343 -25.81 -2.41 -22.60
N THR A 344 -24.97 -1.67 -23.32
CA THR A 344 -24.51 -2.06 -24.65
C THR A 344 -23.69 -3.36 -24.61
N GLU A 345 -22.74 -3.45 -23.70
CA GLU A 345 -21.93 -4.67 -23.54
C GLU A 345 -22.78 -5.85 -23.03
N LYS A 346 -23.73 -5.59 -22.12
CA LYS A 346 -24.67 -6.60 -21.62
C LYS A 346 -25.51 -7.20 -22.75
N LYS A 347 -26.07 -6.37 -23.63
CA LYS A 347 -26.84 -6.85 -24.80
C LYS A 347 -25.99 -7.75 -25.71
N LYS A 348 -24.71 -7.42 -25.96
CA LYS A 348 -23.81 -8.25 -26.74
C LYS A 348 -23.59 -9.63 -26.10
N ILE A 349 -23.39 -9.65 -24.78
CA ILE A 349 -23.15 -10.87 -24.02
C ILE A 349 -24.39 -11.73 -23.91
N ASP A 350 -25.57 -11.12 -23.68
CA ASP A 350 -26.84 -11.82 -23.59
C ASP A 350 -27.22 -12.48 -24.95
N ALA A 351 -26.82 -11.86 -26.07
CA ALA A 351 -27.02 -12.42 -27.42
C ALA A 351 -26.03 -13.54 -27.76
N GLN A 352 -24.95 -13.71 -26.99
CA GLN A 352 -23.92 -14.71 -27.23
C GLN A 352 -24.10 -15.92 -26.31
N PRO A 353 -24.29 -17.14 -26.82
CA PRO A 353 -24.36 -18.34 -25.99
C PRO A 353 -23.12 -18.47 -25.10
N GLU A 354 -23.30 -18.84 -23.82
CA GLU A 354 -22.20 -18.95 -22.87
C GLU A 354 -21.08 -19.86 -23.35
N ALA A 355 -21.43 -21.00 -23.97
CA ALA A 355 -20.48 -21.97 -24.52
C ALA A 355 -19.57 -21.40 -25.63
N THR A 356 -19.95 -20.26 -26.23
CA THR A 356 -19.17 -19.63 -27.31
C THR A 356 -18.35 -18.44 -26.83
N ARG A 357 -18.45 -18.05 -25.53
CA ARG A 357 -17.67 -16.96 -24.95
C ARG A 357 -16.24 -17.43 -24.75
N THR A 358 -15.29 -16.78 -25.42
CA THR A 358 -13.87 -17.10 -25.35
C THR A 358 -13.03 -15.91 -24.91
N GLY A 359 -11.83 -16.20 -24.41
CA GLY A 359 -10.87 -15.19 -24.00
C GLY A 359 -11.40 -14.30 -22.86
N ARG A 360 -11.03 -13.02 -22.91
CA ARG A 360 -11.35 -12.04 -21.86
C ARG A 360 -12.65 -11.27 -22.16
N TRP A 361 -13.71 -12.00 -22.57
CA TRP A 361 -15.01 -11.45 -22.97
C TRP A 361 -15.66 -10.52 -21.92
N TYR A 362 -15.33 -10.71 -20.64
CA TYR A 362 -15.90 -9.99 -19.51
C TYR A 362 -15.25 -8.62 -19.25
N VAL A 363 -14.11 -8.30 -19.86
CA VAL A 363 -13.32 -7.09 -19.54
C VAL A 363 -14.10 -5.81 -19.83
N ALA A 364 -14.74 -5.70 -20.99
CA ALA A 364 -15.46 -4.49 -21.38
C ALA A 364 -16.68 -4.22 -20.47
N ILE A 365 -17.49 -5.24 -20.21
CA ILE A 365 -18.71 -5.11 -19.40
C ILE A 365 -18.35 -4.83 -17.93
N THR A 366 -17.39 -5.54 -17.35
CA THR A 366 -16.97 -5.33 -15.96
C THR A 366 -16.32 -3.97 -15.76
N GLY A 367 -15.56 -3.51 -16.75
CA GLY A 367 -14.98 -2.16 -16.73
C GLY A 367 -16.02 -1.04 -16.78
N ALA A 368 -17.05 -1.20 -17.62
CA ALA A 368 -18.18 -0.27 -17.68
C ALA A 368 -18.98 -0.28 -16.37
N TYR A 369 -19.29 -1.45 -15.84
CA TYR A 369 -19.98 -1.63 -14.57
C TYR A 369 -19.19 -0.98 -13.40
N GLY A 370 -17.91 -1.29 -13.29
CA GLY A 370 -17.06 -0.74 -12.23
C GLY A 370 -17.03 0.79 -12.23
N ARG A 371 -16.92 1.42 -13.41
CA ARG A 371 -16.94 2.90 -13.54
C ARG A 371 -18.33 3.48 -13.28
N MET A 372 -19.39 2.80 -13.70
CA MET A 372 -20.77 3.18 -13.38
C MET A 372 -20.95 3.21 -11.86
N ARG A 373 -20.67 2.11 -11.17
CA ARG A 373 -20.82 2.00 -9.71
C ARG A 373 -19.93 2.98 -8.94
N TRP A 374 -18.73 3.26 -9.44
CA TRP A 374 -17.83 4.24 -8.84
C TRP A 374 -18.45 5.63 -8.75
N ASN A 375 -19.16 6.06 -9.80
CA ASN A 375 -19.88 7.34 -9.80
C ASN A 375 -21.21 7.27 -9.04
N GLU A 376 -21.98 6.17 -9.14
CA GLU A 376 -23.23 6.00 -8.40
C GLU A 376 -23.02 6.07 -6.88
N ARG A 377 -21.90 5.58 -6.36
CA ARG A 377 -21.56 5.69 -4.93
C ARG A 377 -21.43 7.14 -4.45
N VAL A 378 -21.17 8.11 -5.32
CA VAL A 378 -21.21 9.54 -4.97
C VAL A 378 -22.64 9.97 -4.65
N LEU A 379 -23.60 9.55 -5.48
CA LEU A 379 -25.02 9.85 -5.28
C LEU A 379 -25.55 9.21 -3.98
N GLU A 380 -25.23 7.94 -3.77
CA GLU A 380 -25.59 7.20 -2.54
C GLU A 380 -25.02 7.88 -1.30
N ARG A 381 -23.76 8.32 -1.37
CA ARG A 381 -23.09 9.02 -0.27
C ARG A 381 -23.68 10.40 -0.01
N PHE A 382 -24.02 11.16 -1.05
CA PHE A 382 -24.68 12.45 -0.90
C PHE A 382 -26.02 12.31 -0.16
N ASP A 383 -26.85 11.34 -0.55
CA ASP A 383 -28.11 11.08 0.13
C ASP A 383 -27.92 10.63 1.58
N ALA A 384 -26.93 9.79 1.84
CA ALA A 384 -26.59 9.35 3.19
C ALA A 384 -26.09 10.50 4.08
N GLN A 385 -25.33 11.47 3.53
CA GLN A 385 -24.82 12.62 4.28
C GLN A 385 -25.91 13.63 4.71
N LYS A 386 -27.08 13.66 4.06
CA LYS A 386 -28.17 14.60 4.42
C LYS A 386 -28.60 14.45 5.87
N ASN A 387 -28.68 13.22 6.38
CA ASN A 387 -29.15 12.92 7.73
C ASN A 387 -28.22 11.95 8.50
N GLY A 388 -27.07 11.63 7.93
CA GLY A 388 -26.12 10.67 8.45
C GLY A 388 -24.84 11.28 9.03
N PRO A 389 -23.88 10.46 9.36
CA PRO A 389 -22.61 10.91 9.91
C PRO A 389 -21.84 11.78 8.93
N GLN A 390 -21.23 12.85 9.45
CA GLN A 390 -20.34 13.75 8.70
C GLN A 390 -18.87 13.37 8.85
N THR A 391 -18.59 12.30 9.57
CA THR A 391 -17.23 11.78 9.83
C THR A 391 -17.16 10.28 9.54
N GLN A 392 -15.99 9.85 9.15
CA GLN A 392 -15.62 8.44 9.06
C GLN A 392 -14.55 8.12 10.09
N THR A 393 -14.80 7.13 10.93
CA THR A 393 -13.83 6.68 11.93
C THR A 393 -12.83 5.73 11.28
N ILE A 394 -11.54 5.95 11.59
CA ILE A 394 -10.43 5.10 11.17
C ILE A 394 -9.63 4.62 12.37
N GLU A 395 -8.96 3.48 12.22
CA GLU A 395 -7.88 3.02 13.10
C GLU A 395 -6.54 3.36 12.43
N PHE A 396 -5.58 3.84 13.22
CA PHE A 396 -4.20 4.02 12.78
C PHE A 396 -3.25 3.82 13.96
N HIS A 397 -1.97 3.64 13.67
CA HIS A 397 -0.97 3.32 14.67
C HIS A 397 0.14 4.35 14.66
N VAL A 398 0.66 4.68 15.84
CA VAL A 398 1.89 5.45 16.02
C VAL A 398 2.82 4.68 16.94
N LEU A 399 4.07 4.52 16.51
CA LEU A 399 5.08 3.78 17.26
C LEU A 399 6.35 4.62 17.43
N ARG A 400 7.07 4.32 18.51
CA ARG A 400 8.47 4.66 18.68
C ARG A 400 9.28 3.36 18.80
N ILE A 401 10.31 3.21 18.01
CA ILE A 401 11.24 2.06 18.03
C ILE A 401 12.66 2.64 18.10
N GLY A 402 13.20 2.79 19.32
CA GLY A 402 14.42 3.57 19.55
C GLY A 402 14.19 5.03 19.12
N ASP A 403 14.96 5.51 18.16
CA ASP A 403 14.84 6.85 17.60
C ASP A 403 14.08 6.89 16.25
N VAL A 404 13.40 5.80 15.92
CA VAL A 404 12.52 5.72 14.74
C VAL A 404 11.08 5.96 15.15
N ALA A 405 10.40 6.88 14.47
CA ALA A 405 8.95 7.00 14.49
C ALA A 405 8.34 6.16 13.34
N VAL A 406 7.26 5.45 13.63
CA VAL A 406 6.46 4.77 12.59
C VAL A 406 5.01 5.22 12.74
N ALA A 407 4.37 5.62 11.65
CA ALA A 407 2.94 5.92 11.66
C ALA A 407 2.24 5.28 10.46
N THR A 408 1.03 4.77 10.69
CA THR A 408 0.24 4.10 9.66
C THR A 408 -0.99 4.91 9.27
N ASN A 409 -1.56 4.60 8.11
CA ASN A 409 -2.90 5.04 7.73
C ASN A 409 -3.54 4.02 6.77
N PRO A 410 -4.88 3.97 6.69
CA PRO A 410 -5.56 3.01 5.83
C PRO A 410 -5.64 3.41 4.35
N PHE A 411 -5.21 4.61 3.98
CA PHE A 411 -5.49 5.27 2.71
C PHE A 411 -4.40 5.09 1.67
N GLU A 412 -4.71 5.41 0.41
CA GLU A 412 -3.78 5.87 -0.60
C GLU A 412 -3.53 7.37 -0.37
N TYR A 413 -2.69 7.66 0.61
CA TYR A 413 -2.46 9.00 1.14
C TYR A 413 -1.47 9.76 0.27
N TYR A 414 -1.83 10.97 -0.19
CA TYR A 414 -0.96 11.74 -1.09
C TYR A 414 0.35 12.15 -0.41
N LEU A 415 1.39 12.20 -1.21
CA LEU A 415 2.76 12.39 -0.74
C LEU A 415 2.97 13.70 0.02
N ASP A 416 2.25 14.77 -0.32
CA ASP A 416 2.30 16.05 0.40
C ASP A 416 2.15 15.87 1.92
N TYR A 417 1.23 15.03 2.36
CA TYR A 417 1.03 14.76 3.79
C TYR A 417 2.20 14.03 4.41
N GLY A 418 2.76 13.07 3.67
CA GLY A 418 3.93 12.32 4.12
C GLY A 418 5.14 13.23 4.34
N ILE A 419 5.43 14.10 3.40
CA ILE A 419 6.51 15.08 3.52
C ILE A 419 6.28 16.00 4.73
N GLN A 420 5.03 16.47 4.92
CA GLN A 420 4.70 17.33 6.06
C GLN A 420 4.83 16.60 7.41
N ILE A 421 4.48 15.32 7.49
CA ILE A 421 4.64 14.53 8.72
C ILE A 421 6.14 14.33 8.99
N LYS A 422 6.92 13.86 8.00
CA LYS A 422 8.38 13.67 8.13
C LYS A 422 9.08 14.95 8.56
N SER A 423 8.77 16.09 7.91
CA SER A 423 9.41 17.39 8.21
C SER A 423 9.07 17.94 9.59
N ARG A 424 7.93 17.56 10.18
CA ARG A 424 7.47 18.04 11.50
C ARG A 424 7.74 17.03 12.62
N SER A 425 8.19 15.83 12.28
CA SER A 425 8.55 14.79 13.23
C SER A 425 9.83 15.17 13.99
N PRO A 426 9.89 14.98 15.33
CA PRO A 426 11.11 15.14 16.11
C PRO A 426 12.04 13.92 16.02
N ALA A 427 11.56 12.79 15.45
CA ALA A 427 12.38 11.59 15.32
C ALA A 427 13.47 11.78 14.27
N PRO A 428 14.69 11.28 14.50
CA PRO A 428 15.76 11.25 13.49
C PRO A 428 15.35 10.61 12.18
N GLN A 429 14.49 9.57 12.24
CA GLN A 429 13.94 8.94 11.05
C GLN A 429 12.46 8.59 11.25
N THR A 430 11.63 8.81 10.23
CA THR A 430 10.19 8.57 10.28
C THR A 430 9.74 7.70 9.12
N PHE A 431 9.18 6.54 9.45
CA PHE A 431 8.55 5.62 8.51
C PHE A 431 7.05 5.88 8.46
N LEU A 432 6.52 6.05 7.27
CA LEU A 432 5.08 6.11 7.06
C LEU A 432 4.63 4.87 6.33
N ILE A 433 3.53 4.27 6.76
CA ILE A 433 2.97 3.06 6.18
C ILE A 433 1.53 3.36 5.78
N GLN A 434 1.27 3.51 4.49
CA GLN A 434 -0.08 3.60 3.96
C GLN A 434 -0.71 2.21 3.76
N LEU A 435 -2.01 2.18 3.42
CA LEU A 435 -2.74 0.94 3.11
C LEU A 435 -2.74 -0.08 4.26
N ALA A 436 -2.68 0.42 5.50
CA ALA A 436 -2.89 -0.39 6.70
C ALA A 436 -4.40 -0.53 7.01
N GLY A 437 -5.21 -0.69 5.99
CA GLY A 437 -6.67 -0.79 6.05
C GLY A 437 -7.31 -0.71 4.65
N ALA A 438 -8.63 -0.49 4.63
CA ALA A 438 -9.47 -0.50 3.43
C ALA A 438 -9.70 0.90 2.81
N GLY A 439 -8.88 1.89 3.13
CA GLY A 439 -9.04 3.25 2.65
C GLY A 439 -8.79 3.40 1.15
N THR A 440 -9.27 4.51 0.61
CA THR A 440 -9.08 4.93 -0.77
C THR A 440 -8.23 6.20 -0.80
N TYR A 441 -8.18 6.92 -1.93
CA TYR A 441 -7.37 8.13 -2.05
C TYR A 441 -7.74 9.21 -1.03
N VAL A 442 -6.72 9.90 -0.50
CA VAL A 442 -6.89 11.18 0.23
C VAL A 442 -5.99 12.22 -0.42
N PRO A 443 -6.56 13.08 -1.30
CA PRO A 443 -5.80 14.06 -2.05
C PRO A 443 -5.36 15.24 -1.18
N SER A 444 -4.26 15.89 -1.59
CA SER A 444 -3.84 17.15 -0.99
C SER A 444 -4.79 18.30 -1.39
N PRO A 445 -4.80 19.43 -0.67
CA PRO A 445 -5.58 20.62 -1.06
C PRO A 445 -5.29 21.07 -2.50
N ARG A 446 -4.04 21.06 -2.91
CA ARG A 446 -3.60 21.39 -4.28
C ARG A 446 -4.23 20.45 -5.31
N SER A 447 -4.17 19.16 -5.04
CA SER A 447 -4.71 18.13 -5.94
C SER A 447 -6.24 18.18 -6.02
N THR A 448 -6.91 18.57 -4.94
CA THR A 448 -8.37 18.78 -4.92
C THR A 448 -8.76 19.92 -5.88
N LEU A 449 -8.00 21.02 -5.90
CA LEU A 449 -8.22 22.14 -6.82
C LEU A 449 -7.99 21.75 -8.29
N GLY A 450 -6.97 20.96 -8.57
CA GLY A 450 -6.65 20.49 -9.92
C GLY A 450 -7.63 19.41 -10.43
N GLY A 451 -8.35 18.74 -9.55
CA GLY A 451 -9.30 17.67 -9.91
C GLY A 451 -8.59 16.41 -10.46
N GLY A 452 -9.31 15.67 -11.29
CA GLY A 452 -8.82 14.43 -11.91
C GLY A 452 -8.89 13.20 -10.99
N TYR A 453 -8.66 12.01 -11.57
CA TYR A 453 -8.70 10.74 -10.84
C TYR A 453 -7.82 10.78 -9.59
N GLY A 454 -8.28 10.17 -8.51
CA GLY A 454 -7.65 10.23 -7.18
C GLY A 454 -8.07 11.45 -6.35
N SER A 455 -8.48 12.58 -7.00
CA SER A 455 -8.93 13.80 -6.32
C SER A 455 -10.42 14.09 -6.46
N LEU A 456 -11.12 13.39 -7.37
CA LEU A 456 -12.57 13.53 -7.54
C LEU A 456 -13.33 12.92 -6.33
N PRO A 457 -14.52 13.42 -6.00
CA PRO A 457 -15.35 12.85 -4.95
C PRO A 457 -15.61 11.34 -5.09
N ALA A 458 -15.66 10.82 -6.32
CA ALA A 458 -15.81 9.40 -6.59
C ALA A 458 -14.60 8.56 -6.12
N SER A 459 -13.41 9.16 -6.03
CA SER A 459 -12.19 8.47 -5.60
C SER A 459 -12.07 8.36 -4.08
N ASN A 460 -12.72 9.22 -3.32
CA ASN A 460 -12.55 9.24 -1.86
C ASN A 460 -13.78 9.78 -1.11
N PRO A 461 -14.12 9.19 0.05
CA PRO A 461 -15.07 9.76 0.99
C PRO A 461 -14.46 10.82 1.92
N ILE A 462 -13.12 10.78 2.12
CA ILE A 462 -12.36 11.70 2.97
C ILE A 462 -11.66 12.72 2.08
N GLY A 463 -12.02 13.98 2.18
CA GLY A 463 -11.38 15.05 1.42
C GLY A 463 -10.05 15.50 2.02
N SER A 464 -9.50 16.57 1.44
CA SER A 464 -8.24 17.14 1.91
C SER A 464 -8.30 17.71 3.34
N GLU A 465 -9.49 18.11 3.83
CA GLU A 465 -9.68 18.51 5.23
C GLU A 465 -9.41 17.34 6.17
N GLY A 466 -10.03 16.18 5.93
CA GLY A 466 -9.79 14.97 6.73
C GLY A 466 -8.35 14.49 6.63
N GLY A 467 -7.72 14.63 5.46
CA GLY A 467 -6.29 14.39 5.29
C GLY A 467 -5.44 15.29 6.19
N GLY A 468 -5.78 16.58 6.27
CA GLY A 468 -5.11 17.53 7.17
C GLY A 468 -5.24 17.16 8.65
N VAL A 469 -6.44 16.76 9.07
CA VAL A 469 -6.71 16.31 10.46
C VAL A 469 -5.87 15.09 10.81
N LEU A 470 -5.81 14.08 9.94
CA LEU A 470 -4.99 12.88 10.16
C LEU A 470 -3.50 13.21 10.25
N ARG A 471 -2.98 14.07 9.34
CA ARG A 471 -1.59 14.55 9.38
C ARG A 471 -1.26 15.19 10.72
N ASP A 472 -2.09 16.13 11.17
CA ASP A 472 -1.80 16.91 12.38
C ASP A 472 -1.88 16.03 13.63
N ARG A 473 -2.87 15.12 13.71
CA ARG A 473 -2.96 14.16 14.81
C ARG A 473 -1.77 13.20 14.83
N THR A 474 -1.32 12.74 13.67
CA THR A 474 -0.12 11.89 13.56
C THR A 474 1.12 12.61 14.11
N VAL A 475 1.35 13.85 13.71
CA VAL A 475 2.49 14.66 14.21
C VAL A 475 2.40 14.91 15.72
N GLU A 476 1.20 15.19 16.22
CA GLU A 476 0.97 15.38 17.66
C GLU A 476 1.39 14.14 18.46
N LEU A 477 0.90 12.96 18.06
CA LEU A 477 1.21 11.68 18.72
C LEU A 477 2.70 11.33 18.65
N ILE A 478 3.34 11.56 17.50
CA ILE A 478 4.78 11.37 17.38
C ILE A 478 5.49 12.28 18.39
N ARG A 479 5.13 13.56 18.47
CA ARG A 479 5.75 14.52 19.41
C ARG A 479 5.56 14.13 20.88
N GLU A 480 4.44 13.50 21.24
CA GLU A 480 4.23 12.99 22.60
C GLU A 480 5.29 11.96 23.01
N TYR A 481 5.77 11.15 22.07
CA TYR A 481 6.80 10.12 22.33
C TYR A 481 8.22 10.66 22.48
N TRP A 482 8.47 11.90 22.07
CA TRP A 482 9.78 12.57 22.18
C TRP A 482 9.81 13.70 23.23
N LYS A 483 8.76 13.81 24.04
CA LYS A 483 8.76 14.61 25.28
C LYS A 483 9.41 13.82 26.41
#